data_c54ca47397fba5829aa4d09ce0602829
#
_entry.id   c54ca47397fba5829aa4d09ce0602829
#
_cell.length_a   1.000
_cell.length_b   1.000
_cell.length_c   1.000
_cell.angle_alpha   90.00
_cell.angle_beta   90.00
_cell.angle_gamma   90.00
#
_symmetry.space_group_name_H-M   'P 1'
#
loop_
_entity.id
_entity.type
_entity.pdbx_description
1 polymer ?
#
loop_
_entity_poly.entity_id
_entity_poly.type
_entity_poly.pdbx_seq_one_letter_code
_entity_poly.pdbx_strand_id
1 'polypeptide(L)'
;MIDIGSYHNFDVYLLNEILLRHYKNKNYTNSKISFAWDNEKFLTLNFREAIKNAIGDAKTLVIIGYTFPFFNRNIDRMLFDFMPNLEKIYIQDPNANQIIQNLEPIYSRNHPFLSKLKNNIIPKTNTDQFYLPPEL
;
A
#
# COMPACT_ATOMS: atom_id res chain seq x y z
N MET A 1 -5.83 -47.48 18.30
CA MET A 1 -4.56 -46.77 18.09
C MET A 1 -4.66 -46.19 16.69
N ILE A 2 -4.98 -44.91 16.58
CA ILE A 2 -5.16 -44.22 15.29
C ILE A 2 -3.79 -43.65 14.90
N ASP A 3 -3.29 -44.11 13.78
CA ASP A 3 -1.97 -43.70 13.26
C ASP A 3 -2.06 -42.24 12.72
N ILE A 4 -1.49 -41.29 13.47
CA ILE A 4 -1.46 -39.85 13.16
C ILE A 4 -0.35 -39.50 12.13
N GLY A 5 0.45 -40.52 11.70
CA GLY A 5 1.60 -40.30 10.81
C GLY A 5 1.27 -40.03 9.34
N SER A 6 0.05 -40.33 8.87
CA SER A 6 -0.28 -40.27 7.45
C SER A 6 -0.77 -38.88 6.97
N TYR A 7 -1.21 -38.00 7.85
CA TYR A 7 -1.77 -36.69 7.46
C TYR A 7 -0.71 -35.64 7.15
N HIS A 8 0.44 -35.70 7.81
CA HIS A 8 1.52 -34.73 7.59
C HIS A 8 2.18 -34.83 6.21
N ASN A 9 2.25 -36.03 5.64
CA ASN A 9 2.88 -36.22 4.33
C ASN A 9 1.98 -35.80 3.17
N PHE A 10 0.67 -35.84 3.34
CA PHE A 10 -0.27 -35.46 2.29
C PHE A 10 -0.31 -33.94 2.08
N ASP A 11 -0.26 -33.17 3.15
CA ASP A 11 -0.29 -31.71 3.09
C ASP A 11 0.99 -31.11 2.46
N VAL A 12 2.15 -31.70 2.79
CA VAL A 12 3.44 -31.29 2.20
C VAL A 12 3.51 -31.65 0.72
N TYR A 13 2.95 -32.80 0.32
CA TYR A 13 2.94 -33.22 -1.08
C TYR A 13 2.00 -32.32 -1.92
N LEU A 14 0.83 -32.00 -1.39
CA LEU A 14 -0.13 -31.11 -2.04
C LEU A 14 0.44 -29.70 -2.19
N LEU A 15 1.10 -29.17 -1.17
CA LEU A 15 1.78 -27.87 -1.19
C LEU A 15 2.91 -27.84 -2.23
N ASN A 16 3.72 -28.89 -2.30
CA ASN A 16 4.76 -29.02 -3.33
C ASN A 16 4.19 -29.14 -4.75
N GLU A 17 3.10 -29.89 -4.94
CA GLU A 17 2.41 -29.96 -6.24
C GLU A 17 1.85 -28.61 -6.66
N ILE A 18 1.23 -27.87 -5.75
CA ILE A 18 0.72 -26.51 -6.00
C ILE A 18 1.87 -25.56 -6.35
N LEU A 19 2.96 -25.59 -5.61
CA LEU A 19 4.14 -24.77 -5.86
C LEU A 19 4.80 -25.14 -7.20
N LEU A 20 4.94 -26.43 -7.52
CA LEU A 20 5.53 -26.89 -8.77
C LEU A 20 4.65 -26.56 -9.99
N ARG A 21 3.32 -26.63 -9.87
CA ARG A 21 2.39 -26.18 -10.92
C ARG A 21 2.49 -24.68 -11.12
N HIS A 22 2.66 -23.92 -10.06
CA HIS A 22 2.86 -22.47 -10.12
C HIS A 22 4.18 -22.09 -10.82
N TYR A 23 5.25 -22.85 -10.54
CA TYR A 23 6.56 -22.64 -11.17
C TYR A 23 6.63 -23.08 -12.64
N LYS A 24 5.93 -24.16 -13.02
CA LYS A 24 5.95 -24.70 -14.39
C LYS A 24 5.09 -23.94 -15.37
N ASN A 25 4.02 -23.29 -14.92
CA ASN A 25 3.12 -22.48 -15.76
C ASN A 25 3.46 -21.00 -15.63
N LYS A 26 4.48 -20.54 -16.36
CA LYS A 26 4.82 -19.11 -16.49
C LYS A 26 3.67 -18.20 -16.96
N ASN A 27 2.52 -18.77 -17.33
CA ASN A 27 1.34 -18.02 -17.79
C ASN A 27 0.24 -17.83 -16.72
N TYR A 28 0.39 -18.36 -15.50
CA TYR A 28 -0.57 -18.16 -14.42
C TYR A 28 -0.06 -17.14 -13.41
N THR A 29 0.09 -15.90 -13.82
CA THR A 29 0.29 -14.76 -12.92
C THR A 29 -1.04 -14.14 -12.48
N ASN A 30 -2.01 -14.97 -12.12
CA ASN A 30 -3.20 -14.52 -11.41
C ASN A 30 -3.00 -14.54 -9.88
N SER A 31 -1.77 -14.38 -9.41
CA SER A 31 -1.53 -14.06 -8.01
C SER A 31 -2.15 -12.68 -7.75
N LYS A 32 -3.24 -12.64 -6.99
CA LYS A 32 -3.89 -11.40 -6.55
C LYS A 32 -3.07 -10.67 -5.46
N ILE A 33 -1.99 -11.29 -5.00
CA ILE A 33 -1.08 -10.72 -4.01
C ILE A 33 0.22 -10.37 -4.73
N SER A 34 0.62 -9.12 -4.66
CA SER A 34 1.95 -8.68 -5.07
C SER A 34 2.54 -7.77 -4.00
N PHE A 35 3.85 -7.79 -3.88
CA PHE A 35 4.55 -7.00 -2.89
C PHE A 35 5.08 -5.71 -3.51
N ALA A 36 5.24 -4.67 -2.71
CA ALA A 36 5.71 -3.36 -3.16
C ALA A 36 7.10 -3.39 -3.82
N TRP A 37 7.90 -4.42 -3.54
CA TRP A 37 9.21 -4.65 -4.16
C TRP A 37 9.15 -5.48 -5.45
N ASP A 38 7.99 -6.04 -5.82
CA ASP A 38 7.77 -6.75 -7.09
C ASP A 38 7.54 -5.75 -8.23
N ASN A 39 8.57 -4.97 -8.54
CA ASN A 39 8.50 -3.85 -9.48
C ASN A 39 7.88 -4.19 -10.84
N GLU A 40 8.03 -5.43 -11.32
CA GLU A 40 7.52 -5.83 -12.64
C GLU A 40 6.00 -5.96 -12.70
N LYS A 41 5.33 -6.31 -11.60
CA LYS A 41 3.88 -6.52 -11.56
C LYS A 41 3.09 -5.24 -11.26
N PHE A 42 3.62 -4.38 -10.40
CA PHE A 42 3.00 -3.09 -10.09
C PHE A 42 3.12 -2.05 -11.20
N LEU A 43 4.01 -2.28 -12.15
CA LEU A 43 4.33 -1.33 -13.21
C LEU A 43 3.66 -1.64 -14.55
N THR A 44 2.72 -2.61 -14.63
CA THR A 44 1.93 -2.75 -15.85
C THR A 44 1.15 -1.46 -16.08
N LEU A 45 1.21 -0.95 -17.30
CA LEU A 45 0.53 0.30 -17.68
C LEU A 45 -0.94 0.30 -17.25
N ASN A 46 -1.63 -0.82 -17.47
CA ASN A 46 -3.06 -0.98 -17.13
C ASN A 46 -3.33 -0.84 -15.62
N PHE A 47 -2.44 -1.34 -14.76
CA PHE A 47 -2.61 -1.25 -13.32
C PHE A 47 -2.36 0.18 -12.81
N ARG A 48 -1.34 0.85 -13.35
CA ARG A 48 -1.06 2.25 -13.03
C ARG A 48 -2.20 3.18 -13.45
N GLU A 49 -2.75 2.97 -14.65
CA GLU A 49 -3.91 3.72 -15.13
C GLU A 49 -5.14 3.48 -14.28
N ALA A 50 -5.41 2.23 -13.90
CA ALA A 50 -6.52 1.90 -13.01
C ALA A 50 -6.42 2.61 -11.66
N ILE A 51 -5.23 2.61 -11.02
CA ILE A 51 -5.01 3.35 -9.78
C ILE A 51 -5.18 4.85 -10.01
N LYS A 52 -4.53 5.41 -11.03
CA LYS A 52 -4.62 6.84 -11.33
C LYS A 52 -6.06 7.29 -11.53
N ASN A 53 -6.85 6.50 -12.24
CA ASN A 53 -8.27 6.80 -12.46
C ASN A 53 -9.10 6.70 -11.17
N ALA A 54 -8.72 5.78 -10.26
CA ALA A 54 -9.44 5.60 -9.01
C ALA A 54 -9.17 6.71 -7.99
N ILE A 55 -7.94 7.29 -7.97
CA ILE A 55 -7.53 8.25 -6.94
C ILE A 55 -7.20 9.65 -7.47
N GLY A 56 -7.28 9.87 -8.79
CA GLY A 56 -6.86 11.12 -9.43
C GLY A 56 -7.61 12.37 -8.95
N ASP A 57 -8.86 12.21 -8.57
CA ASP A 57 -9.71 13.30 -8.07
C ASP A 57 -9.75 13.40 -6.54
N ALA A 58 -8.94 12.58 -5.84
CA ALA A 58 -8.91 12.57 -4.38
C ALA A 58 -8.42 13.92 -3.84
N LYS A 59 -9.22 14.53 -2.97
CA LYS A 59 -8.90 15.77 -2.25
C LYS A 59 -8.42 15.49 -0.83
N THR A 60 -8.86 14.40 -0.25
CA THR A 60 -8.54 13.99 1.13
C THR A 60 -7.96 12.60 1.12
N LEU A 61 -6.85 12.41 1.85
CA LEU A 61 -6.22 11.13 2.07
C LEU A 61 -6.22 10.80 3.56
N VAL A 62 -6.69 9.61 3.91
CA VAL A 62 -6.61 9.10 5.28
C VAL A 62 -5.62 7.94 5.32
N ILE A 63 -4.61 8.05 6.16
CA ILE A 63 -3.55 7.09 6.34
C ILE A 63 -3.69 6.49 7.73
N ILE A 64 -3.85 5.19 7.82
CA ILE A 64 -4.07 4.49 9.09
C ILE A 64 -3.03 3.39 9.25
N GLY A 65 -2.22 3.46 10.32
CA GLY A 65 -1.24 2.44 10.67
C GLY A 65 -0.12 2.22 9.64
N TYR A 66 0.18 3.22 8.80
CA TYR A 66 1.23 3.14 7.79
C TYR A 66 2.34 4.14 8.05
N THR A 67 3.59 3.67 8.12
CA THR A 67 4.75 4.44 8.59
C THR A 67 5.67 4.97 7.49
N PHE A 68 5.34 4.76 6.22
CA PHE A 68 6.16 5.11 5.05
C PHE A 68 7.58 4.51 5.10
N PRO A 69 7.69 3.18 5.14
CA PRO A 69 8.99 2.52 5.22
C PRO A 69 9.82 2.82 3.97
N PHE A 70 11.14 2.92 4.16
CA PHE A 70 12.06 3.34 3.10
C PHE A 70 11.96 2.51 1.81
N PHE A 71 11.72 1.21 1.93
CA PHE A 71 11.64 0.30 0.79
C PHE A 71 10.37 0.48 -0.07
N ASN A 72 9.32 1.12 0.45
CA ASN A 72 8.10 1.44 -0.29
C ASN A 72 8.13 2.82 -0.96
N ARG A 73 9.15 3.62 -0.73
CA ARG A 73 9.21 5.04 -1.10
C ARG A 73 8.91 5.34 -2.56
N ASN A 74 9.28 4.45 -3.47
CA ASN A 74 9.00 4.63 -4.90
C ASN A 74 7.51 4.49 -5.21
N ILE A 75 6.83 3.55 -4.55
CA ILE A 75 5.39 3.36 -4.69
C ILE A 75 4.63 4.50 -4.01
N ASP A 76 5.07 4.89 -2.83
CA ASP A 76 4.47 6.00 -2.10
C ASP A 76 4.50 7.28 -2.96
N ARG A 77 5.65 7.61 -3.56
CA ARG A 77 5.78 8.74 -4.49
C ARG A 77 4.82 8.64 -5.67
N MET A 78 4.77 7.47 -6.31
CA MET A 78 3.87 7.24 -7.44
C MET A 78 2.41 7.47 -7.05
N LEU A 79 1.98 7.00 -5.88
CA LEU A 79 0.62 7.20 -5.40
C LEU A 79 0.33 8.69 -5.16
N PHE A 80 1.24 9.44 -4.55
CA PHE A 80 1.07 10.87 -4.38
C PHE A 80 1.05 11.62 -5.71
N ASP A 81 1.90 11.24 -6.67
CA ASP A 81 1.91 11.82 -8.01
C ASP A 81 0.58 11.59 -8.77
N PHE A 82 -0.16 10.54 -8.40
CA PHE A 82 -1.49 10.25 -8.96
C PHE A 82 -2.63 11.04 -8.30
N MET A 83 -2.36 11.79 -7.24
CA MET A 83 -3.33 12.61 -6.52
C MET A 83 -3.00 14.13 -6.65
N PRO A 84 -3.07 14.71 -7.86
CA PRO A 84 -2.70 16.12 -8.06
C PRO A 84 -3.62 17.11 -7.35
N ASN A 85 -4.85 16.68 -7.06
CA ASN A 85 -5.88 17.49 -6.41
C ASN A 85 -5.90 17.34 -4.89
N LEU A 86 -4.94 16.61 -4.30
CA LEU A 86 -4.89 16.37 -2.86
C LEU A 86 -4.73 17.68 -2.10
N GLU A 87 -5.64 17.94 -1.18
CA GLU A 87 -5.71 19.16 -0.37
C GLU A 87 -5.41 18.90 1.11
N LYS A 88 -5.69 17.67 1.60
CA LYS A 88 -5.61 17.35 3.02
C LYS A 88 -5.19 15.91 3.26
N ILE A 89 -4.38 15.70 4.28
CA ILE A 89 -3.97 14.36 4.72
C ILE A 89 -4.27 14.21 6.22
N TYR A 90 -4.93 13.13 6.59
CA TYR A 90 -5.07 12.69 7.96
C TYR A 90 -4.18 11.48 8.20
N ILE A 91 -3.39 11.50 9.28
CA ILE A 91 -2.55 10.37 9.68
C ILE A 91 -3.04 9.87 11.03
N GLN A 92 -3.64 8.68 11.04
CA GLN A 92 -4.11 8.03 12.25
C GLN A 92 -3.11 6.95 12.68
N ASP A 93 -2.34 7.28 13.71
CA ASP A 93 -1.36 6.39 14.32
C ASP A 93 -0.95 6.97 15.68
N PRO A 94 -0.67 6.17 16.71
CA PRO A 94 -0.14 6.68 17.99
C PRO A 94 1.10 7.57 17.81
N ASN A 95 1.91 7.29 16.78
CA ASN A 95 3.14 8.04 16.45
C ASN A 95 2.94 8.98 15.24
N ALA A 96 1.73 9.46 14.98
CA ALA A 96 1.38 10.26 13.80
C ALA A 96 2.35 11.45 13.57
N ASN A 97 2.77 12.13 14.62
CA ASN A 97 3.71 13.25 14.53
C ASN A 97 5.09 12.84 14.00
N GLN A 98 5.57 11.63 14.36
CA GLN A 98 6.82 11.10 13.82
C GLN A 98 6.66 10.66 12.36
N ILE A 99 5.51 10.09 12.01
CA ILE A 99 5.20 9.65 10.65
C ILE A 99 5.15 10.84 9.68
N ILE A 100 4.67 12.00 10.12
CA ILE A 100 4.67 13.24 9.32
C ILE A 100 6.09 13.61 8.86
N GLN A 101 7.10 13.42 9.71
CA GLN A 101 8.50 13.70 9.34
C GLN A 101 9.01 12.75 8.25
N ASN A 102 8.49 11.52 8.18
CA ASN A 102 8.83 10.55 7.15
C ASN A 102 8.19 10.86 5.80
N LEU A 103 7.14 11.65 5.77
CA LEU A 103 6.42 12.05 4.56
C LEU A 103 7.20 13.06 3.72
N GLU A 104 7.89 14.01 4.34
CA GLU A 104 8.56 15.11 3.63
C GLU A 104 9.49 14.64 2.49
N PRO A 105 10.32 13.58 2.66
CA PRO A 105 11.18 13.09 1.58
C PRO A 105 10.45 12.34 0.45
N ILE A 106 9.14 12.03 0.64
CA ILE A 106 8.36 11.25 -0.32
C ILE A 106 7.86 12.13 -1.45
N TYR A 107 7.48 13.35 -1.14
CA TYR A 107 6.99 14.27 -2.15
C TYR A 107 8.08 14.66 -3.14
N SER A 108 7.74 14.70 -4.42
CA SER A 108 8.61 15.35 -5.39
C SER A 108 8.66 16.85 -5.10
N ARG A 109 9.82 17.50 -5.29
CA ARG A 109 9.97 18.94 -5.07
C ARG A 109 8.98 19.81 -5.89
N ASN A 110 8.40 19.24 -6.92
CA ASN A 110 7.47 19.92 -7.83
C ASN A 110 6.00 19.53 -7.60
N HIS A 111 5.70 18.74 -6.53
CA HIS A 111 4.31 18.36 -6.29
C HIS A 111 3.49 19.60 -5.89
N PRO A 112 2.33 19.84 -6.53
CA PRO A 112 1.52 21.05 -6.27
C PRO A 112 1.08 21.18 -4.81
N PHE A 113 0.97 20.06 -4.11
CA PHE A 113 0.57 20.00 -2.71
C PHE A 113 1.67 20.48 -1.74
N LEU A 114 2.96 20.46 -2.13
CA LEU A 114 4.06 20.82 -1.23
C LEU A 114 3.93 22.21 -0.61
N SER A 115 3.42 23.17 -1.35
CA SER A 115 3.22 24.53 -0.84
C SER A 115 2.12 24.63 0.21
N LYS A 116 1.17 23.68 0.19
CA LYS A 116 0.02 23.59 1.12
C LYS A 116 0.27 22.66 2.31
N LEU A 117 1.34 21.88 2.25
CA LEU A 117 1.56 20.70 3.08
C LEU A 117 1.64 20.98 4.58
N LYS A 118 2.34 22.05 4.97
CA LYS A 118 2.64 22.31 6.39
C LYS A 118 1.39 22.48 7.26
N ASN A 119 0.28 22.96 6.68
CA ASN A 119 -0.95 23.26 7.43
C ASN A 119 -2.07 22.24 7.22
N ASN A 120 -1.87 21.29 6.30
CA ASN A 120 -2.94 20.38 5.84
C ASN A 120 -2.66 18.90 6.14
N ILE A 121 -1.60 18.59 6.87
CA ILE A 121 -1.37 17.25 7.42
C ILE A 121 -1.79 17.26 8.88
N ILE A 122 -2.79 16.47 9.19
CA ILE A 122 -3.47 16.47 10.49
C ILE A 122 -3.20 15.15 11.20
N PRO A 123 -2.43 15.16 12.30
CA PRO A 123 -2.20 13.97 13.10
C PRO A 123 -3.46 13.60 13.89
N LYS A 124 -3.75 12.31 13.96
CA LYS A 124 -4.80 11.69 14.78
C LYS A 124 -4.14 10.58 15.60
N THR A 125 -3.85 10.87 16.85
CA THR A 125 -3.17 9.93 17.75
C THR A 125 -4.11 8.96 18.45
N ASN A 126 -5.41 9.24 18.46
CA ASN A 126 -6.43 8.30 18.94
C ASN A 126 -6.68 7.23 17.88
N THR A 127 -6.53 5.96 18.28
CA THR A 127 -6.70 4.78 17.42
C THR A 127 -7.82 3.84 17.90
N ASP A 128 -8.67 4.27 18.84
CA ASP A 128 -9.78 3.45 19.37
C ASP A 128 -10.81 3.13 18.29
N GLN A 129 -10.97 4.01 17.31
CA GLN A 129 -11.82 3.79 16.13
C GLN A 129 -11.19 4.45 14.90
N PHE A 130 -11.55 3.93 13.70
CA PHE A 130 -11.11 4.54 12.45
C PHE A 130 -11.65 5.96 12.32
N TYR A 131 -10.75 6.87 12.00
CA TYR A 131 -11.11 8.25 11.78
C TYR A 131 -11.75 8.42 10.38
N LEU A 132 -12.97 8.93 10.37
CA LEU A 132 -13.66 9.33 9.14
C LEU A 132 -13.74 10.87 9.14
N PRO A 133 -13.03 11.54 8.23
CA PRO A 133 -13.13 12.98 8.07
C PRO A 133 -14.56 13.40 7.70
N PRO A 134 -15.05 14.55 8.20
CA PRO A 134 -16.41 15.02 7.89
C PRO A 134 -16.62 15.45 6.43
N GLU A 135 -15.52 15.60 5.69
CA GLU A 135 -15.53 15.95 4.26
C GLU A 135 -15.52 14.74 3.30
N LEU A 136 -15.59 13.50 3.81
CA LEU A 136 -15.70 12.27 3.00
C LEU A 136 -17.15 11.96 2.67
#